data_4efe54853b4709af7f55cd564f1704ca
#
_entry.id   4efe54853b4709af7f55cd564f1704ca
#
_cell.length_a   1.000
_cell.length_b   1.000
_cell.length_c   1.000
_cell.angle_alpha   90.00
_cell.angle_beta   90.00
_cell.angle_gamma   90.00
#
_symmetry.space_group_name_H-M   'P 1'
#
loop_
_entity.id
_entity.type
_entity.pdbx_description
1 polymer ?
#
loop_
_entity_poly.entity_id
_entity_poly.type
_entity_poly.pdbx_seq_one_letter_code
_entity_poly.pdbx_strand_id
1 'polypeptide(L)'
;MERNELVLLRLSNQYLLHAGERMRVLRAMNGFQAQFLSNALHAMRLRCAAYDNAHAADGLVKGWTLRGTMHVFAKADLPLFLHSGCQYRSRDWTLPSFWNQRPDWALTPQRQAYFSDLIVDALAQGPLTRESLKDRCRAAGMTQAEEDSMFHPWGGGIRELCERGFLCGMVSEEKAFRLCPAFTPMEERDALLEQTRRYFTNYGPASIRDAAYYFDTSQAEIKKRLARLPVEVAECEGQRLFSLHSGRMPEQAIPDCLLLAGFDPLVLGYEKKQSIFLPQEYLRGIFSLSGIVMPPVLLHGSAAGRWKRSGKRLFVTQFRPFSWEERGFVETAVAQLWGETVQPVFQDA
;
A
#
# COMPACT_ATOMS: atom_id res chain seq x y z
N MET A 1 -15.99 16.99 17.62
CA MET A 1 -16.22 15.64 17.07
C MET A 1 -15.83 14.62 18.12
N GLU A 2 -16.73 13.71 18.40
CA GLU A 2 -16.49 12.60 19.31
C GLU A 2 -15.61 11.52 18.68
N ARG A 3 -14.91 10.72 19.50
CA ARG A 3 -14.02 9.66 19.03
C ARG A 3 -14.75 8.62 18.11
N ASN A 4 -15.94 8.20 18.49
CA ASN A 4 -16.72 7.24 17.69
C ASN A 4 -17.16 7.82 16.34
N GLU A 5 -17.47 9.10 16.28
CA GLU A 5 -17.76 9.80 15.03
C GLU A 5 -16.53 9.79 14.10
N LEU A 6 -15.33 10.05 14.66
CA LEU A 6 -14.09 10.00 13.91
C LEU A 6 -13.80 8.59 13.37
N VAL A 7 -14.03 7.54 14.19
CA VAL A 7 -13.90 6.15 13.76
C VAL A 7 -14.84 5.86 12.59
N LEU A 8 -16.12 6.19 12.72
CA LEU A 8 -17.13 5.97 11.68
C LEU A 8 -16.79 6.68 10.38
N LEU A 9 -16.39 7.96 10.42
CA LEU A 9 -16.02 8.71 9.24
C LEU A 9 -14.82 8.09 8.52
N ARG A 10 -13.77 7.69 9.26
CA ARG A 10 -12.58 7.07 8.68
C ARG A 10 -12.88 5.69 8.08
N LEU A 11 -13.72 4.89 8.71
CA LEU A 11 -14.17 3.61 8.16
C LEU A 11 -15.00 3.80 6.88
N SER A 12 -15.93 4.74 6.89
CA SER A 12 -16.77 5.07 5.74
C SER A 12 -15.94 5.59 4.56
N ASN A 13 -15.07 6.57 4.80
CA ASN A 13 -14.25 7.19 3.76
C ASN A 13 -13.25 6.21 3.15
N GLN A 14 -12.87 5.15 3.88
CA GLN A 14 -12.04 4.07 3.39
C GLN A 14 -12.83 2.87 2.86
N TYR A 15 -14.11 3.02 2.58
CA TYR A 15 -14.96 1.98 1.99
C TYR A 15 -15.10 0.70 2.84
N LEU A 16 -14.96 0.81 4.15
CA LEU A 16 -15.10 -0.34 5.08
C LEU A 16 -16.53 -0.49 5.61
N LEU A 17 -17.37 0.54 5.50
CA LEU A 17 -18.81 0.47 5.81
C LEU A 17 -19.64 0.24 4.55
N HIS A 18 -19.20 0.72 3.40
CA HIS A 18 -19.85 0.55 2.10
C HIS A 18 -18.81 0.24 1.04
N ALA A 19 -18.88 -0.92 0.45
CA ALA A 19 -18.01 -1.27 -0.66
C ALA A 19 -18.25 -0.36 -1.87
N GLY A 20 -17.19 0.10 -2.50
CA GLY A 20 -17.22 0.95 -3.67
C GLY A 20 -16.87 0.20 -4.97
N GLU A 21 -17.05 0.89 -6.11
CA GLU A 21 -16.55 0.39 -7.40
C GLU A 21 -15.03 0.25 -7.34
N ARG A 22 -14.49 -0.86 -7.87
CA ARG A 22 -13.08 -1.27 -7.71
C ARG A 22 -12.07 -0.20 -8.13
N MET A 23 -12.22 0.38 -9.33
CA MET A 23 -11.26 1.37 -9.83
C MET A 23 -11.36 2.69 -9.06
N ARG A 24 -12.56 3.07 -8.62
CA ARG A 24 -12.79 4.22 -7.75
C ARG A 24 -12.09 4.03 -6.42
N VAL A 25 -12.26 2.86 -5.78
CA VAL A 25 -11.59 2.54 -4.49
C VAL A 25 -10.08 2.58 -4.62
N LEU A 26 -9.50 1.92 -5.65
CA LEU A 26 -8.05 1.92 -5.88
C LEU A 26 -7.48 3.34 -6.01
N ARG A 27 -8.15 4.18 -6.79
CA ARG A 27 -7.73 5.57 -7.00
C ARG A 27 -7.89 6.40 -5.73
N ALA A 28 -9.01 6.23 -5.03
CA ALA A 28 -9.30 6.91 -3.77
C ALA A 28 -8.25 6.60 -2.69
N MET A 29 -7.83 5.35 -2.60
CA MET A 29 -6.86 4.88 -1.61
C MET A 29 -5.39 5.15 -1.99
N ASN A 30 -5.11 5.80 -3.14
CA ASN A 30 -3.76 5.91 -3.71
C ASN A 30 -3.08 4.54 -3.91
N GLY A 31 -3.85 3.50 -4.24
CA GLY A 31 -3.39 2.11 -4.34
C GLY A 31 -3.29 1.40 -2.98
N PHE A 32 -2.92 0.13 -3.04
CA PHE A 32 -2.76 -0.73 -1.86
C PHE A 32 -1.34 -1.25 -1.77
N GLN A 33 -0.73 -1.19 -0.59
CA GLN A 33 0.62 -1.70 -0.40
C GLN A 33 0.64 -3.22 -0.64
N ALA A 34 1.52 -3.66 -1.55
CA ALA A 34 1.57 -5.01 -2.09
C ALA A 34 2.95 -5.66 -1.90
N GLN A 35 3.58 -5.43 -0.74
CA GLN A 35 4.77 -6.16 -0.32
C GLN A 35 4.50 -7.68 -0.40
N PHE A 36 3.32 -8.08 0.01
CA PHE A 36 2.70 -9.37 -0.24
C PHE A 36 1.40 -9.14 -1.01
N LEU A 37 1.28 -9.71 -2.21
CA LEU A 37 0.13 -9.47 -3.08
C LEU A 37 -1.19 -9.88 -2.41
N SER A 38 -1.20 -11.00 -1.70
CA SER A 38 -2.38 -11.50 -0.97
C SER A 38 -2.97 -10.47 0.00
N ASN A 39 -2.13 -9.65 0.65
CA ASN A 39 -2.59 -8.58 1.54
C ASN A 39 -3.30 -7.47 0.76
N ALA A 40 -2.74 -7.03 -0.37
CA ALA A 40 -3.38 -6.02 -1.21
C ALA A 40 -4.73 -6.52 -1.76
N LEU A 41 -4.80 -7.77 -2.22
CA LEU A 41 -6.03 -8.39 -2.70
C LEU A 41 -7.07 -8.53 -1.59
N HIS A 42 -6.65 -8.87 -0.36
CA HIS A 42 -7.57 -8.92 0.78
C HIS A 42 -8.10 -7.52 1.15
N ALA A 43 -7.22 -6.50 1.18
CA ALA A 43 -7.64 -5.12 1.42
C ALA A 43 -8.64 -4.60 0.36
N MET A 44 -8.44 -4.98 -0.91
CA MET A 44 -9.39 -4.70 -1.99
C MET A 44 -10.72 -5.43 -1.78
N ARG A 45 -10.68 -6.72 -1.41
CA ARG A 45 -11.87 -7.52 -1.15
C ARG A 45 -12.77 -6.92 -0.07
N LEU A 46 -12.18 -6.33 0.97
CA LEU A 46 -12.94 -5.68 2.05
C LEU A 46 -13.64 -4.39 1.60
N ARG A 47 -13.18 -3.76 0.50
CA ARG A 47 -13.58 -2.41 0.09
C ARG A 47 -14.29 -2.32 -1.25
N CYS A 48 -14.17 -3.37 -2.07
CA CYS A 48 -14.70 -3.35 -3.44
C CYS A 48 -15.98 -4.16 -3.54
N ALA A 49 -17.02 -3.54 -4.07
CA ALA A 49 -18.27 -4.24 -4.41
C ALA A 49 -18.01 -5.28 -5.52
N ALA A 50 -18.72 -6.39 -5.48
CA ALA A 50 -18.62 -7.47 -6.46
C ALA A 50 -17.17 -7.91 -6.73
N TYR A 51 -16.34 -8.02 -5.67
CA TYR A 51 -14.95 -8.45 -5.79
C TYR A 51 -14.86 -9.87 -6.36
N ASP A 52 -14.18 -9.99 -7.51
CA ASP A 52 -13.89 -11.25 -8.17
C ASP A 52 -12.38 -11.47 -8.29
N ASN A 53 -11.90 -12.61 -7.79
CA ASN A 53 -10.47 -12.96 -7.87
C ASN A 53 -9.98 -13.13 -9.32
N ALA A 54 -10.81 -13.62 -10.23
CA ALA A 54 -10.45 -13.86 -11.63
C ALA A 54 -10.08 -12.57 -12.37
N HIS A 55 -10.78 -11.47 -12.05
CA HIS A 55 -10.61 -10.17 -12.67
C HIS A 55 -9.95 -9.13 -11.76
N ALA A 56 -9.46 -9.56 -10.59
CA ALA A 56 -8.89 -8.64 -9.59
C ALA A 56 -7.69 -7.84 -10.11
N ALA A 57 -6.93 -8.39 -11.08
CA ALA A 57 -5.75 -7.76 -11.66
C ALA A 57 -6.04 -6.85 -12.87
N ASP A 58 -7.25 -6.86 -13.42
CA ASP A 58 -7.59 -6.14 -14.64
C ASP A 58 -7.46 -4.63 -14.48
N GLY A 59 -6.76 -3.98 -15.40
CA GLY A 59 -6.54 -2.54 -15.36
C GLY A 59 -5.58 -2.06 -14.26
N LEU A 60 -4.88 -2.98 -13.60
CA LEU A 60 -3.94 -2.69 -12.52
C LEU A 60 -2.49 -2.84 -12.96
N VAL A 61 -1.62 -2.18 -12.21
CA VAL A 61 -0.17 -2.30 -12.27
C VAL A 61 0.39 -2.45 -10.87
N LYS A 62 1.59 -3.04 -10.79
CA LYS A 62 2.36 -3.17 -9.56
C LYS A 62 3.68 -2.43 -9.71
N GLY A 63 4.01 -1.57 -8.76
CA GLY A 63 5.23 -0.75 -8.84
C GLY A 63 5.59 -0.13 -7.52
N TRP A 64 6.81 0.41 -7.43
CA TRP A 64 7.23 1.21 -6.29
C TRP A 64 6.65 2.61 -6.41
N THR A 65 5.98 3.06 -5.35
CA THR A 65 5.31 4.37 -5.28
C THR A 65 5.54 5.01 -3.90
N LEU A 66 4.47 5.27 -3.16
CA LEU A 66 4.53 5.96 -1.86
C LEU A 66 5.52 5.28 -0.90
N ARG A 67 6.32 6.09 -0.19
CA ARG A 67 7.33 5.64 0.78
C ARG A 67 8.36 4.65 0.20
N GLY A 68 8.53 4.63 -1.14
CA GLY A 68 9.41 3.66 -1.80
C GLY A 68 9.00 2.21 -1.57
N THR A 69 7.72 1.93 -1.29
CA THR A 69 7.18 0.58 -1.12
C THR A 69 6.37 0.12 -2.34
N MET A 70 6.26 -1.20 -2.49
CA MET A 70 5.52 -1.80 -3.60
C MET A 70 4.02 -1.63 -3.39
N HIS A 71 3.31 -1.10 -4.41
CA HIS A 71 1.85 -0.95 -4.40
C HIS A 71 1.22 -1.59 -5.64
N VAL A 72 -0.03 -2.02 -5.49
CA VAL A 72 -0.96 -2.27 -6.59
C VAL A 72 -1.85 -1.04 -6.72
N PHE A 73 -1.95 -0.49 -7.93
CA PHE A 73 -2.73 0.71 -8.22
C PHE A 73 -3.31 0.69 -9.64
N ALA A 74 -4.24 1.59 -9.91
CA ALA A 74 -4.88 1.69 -11.22
C ALA A 74 -3.85 2.08 -12.30
N LYS A 75 -3.85 1.39 -13.45
CA LYS A 75 -2.99 1.72 -14.60
C LYS A 75 -3.15 3.18 -15.02
N ALA A 76 -4.35 3.74 -14.92
CA ALA A 76 -4.64 5.14 -15.22
C ALA A 76 -3.92 6.14 -14.30
N ASP A 77 -3.42 5.70 -13.14
CA ASP A 77 -2.66 6.53 -12.19
C ASP A 77 -1.13 6.44 -12.38
N LEU A 78 -0.65 5.76 -13.45
CA LEU A 78 0.77 5.80 -13.80
C LEU A 78 1.32 7.24 -13.88
N PRO A 79 0.63 8.21 -14.55
CA PRO A 79 1.09 9.61 -14.60
C PRO A 79 1.21 10.27 -13.23
N LEU A 80 0.40 9.83 -12.26
CA LEU A 80 0.36 10.38 -10.90
C LEU A 80 1.53 9.89 -10.04
N PHE A 81 1.90 8.60 -10.17
CA PHE A 81 2.95 7.99 -9.35
C PHE A 81 4.33 8.05 -10.00
N LEU A 82 4.39 8.14 -11.32
CA LEU A 82 5.60 8.32 -12.13
C LEU A 82 5.56 9.70 -12.78
N HIS A 83 5.43 10.73 -11.94
CA HIS A 83 5.35 12.14 -12.36
C HIS A 83 6.70 12.69 -12.87
N SER A 84 6.73 13.91 -13.35
CA SER A 84 7.92 14.52 -13.97
C SER A 84 9.15 14.51 -13.05
N GLY A 85 8.96 14.65 -11.74
CA GLY A 85 10.04 14.57 -10.72
C GLY A 85 10.67 13.18 -10.52
N CYS A 86 10.05 12.11 -11.04
CA CYS A 86 10.59 10.75 -10.97
C CYS A 86 11.65 10.43 -12.04
N GLN A 87 12.22 11.41 -12.74
CA GLN A 87 13.17 11.21 -13.86
C GLN A 87 12.58 10.27 -14.95
N TYR A 88 11.31 10.44 -15.26
CA TYR A 88 10.57 9.57 -16.16
C TYR A 88 11.33 9.29 -17.45
N ARG A 89 11.60 8.01 -17.72
CA ARG A 89 12.33 7.47 -18.88
C ARG A 89 13.71 8.09 -19.12
N SER A 90 14.31 8.71 -18.10
CA SER A 90 15.70 9.17 -18.17
C SER A 90 16.65 7.97 -18.26
N ARG A 91 17.53 7.99 -19.26
CA ARG A 91 18.67 7.05 -19.42
C ARG A 91 19.98 7.62 -18.90
N ASP A 92 19.93 8.74 -18.22
CA ASP A 92 21.10 9.27 -17.52
C ASP A 92 21.29 8.52 -16.19
N TRP A 93 22.15 7.51 -16.21
CA TRP A 93 22.48 6.68 -15.05
C TRP A 93 23.58 7.32 -14.15
N THR A 94 24.02 8.51 -14.49
CA THR A 94 24.92 9.31 -13.61
C THR A 94 24.11 10.08 -12.56
N LEU A 95 22.81 10.30 -12.80
CA LEU A 95 21.96 10.98 -11.84
C LEU A 95 21.86 10.18 -10.54
N PRO A 96 21.94 10.86 -9.38
CA PRO A 96 21.85 10.20 -8.09
C PRO A 96 20.51 9.47 -7.91
N SER A 97 20.58 8.24 -7.41
CA SER A 97 19.44 7.48 -6.95
C SER A 97 19.70 6.88 -5.58
N PHE A 98 18.66 6.46 -4.88
CA PHE A 98 18.83 5.75 -3.62
C PHE A 98 19.76 4.53 -3.74
N TRP A 99 19.76 3.88 -4.92
CA TRP A 99 20.50 2.63 -5.15
C TRP A 99 21.95 2.89 -5.54
N ASN A 100 22.21 3.76 -6.51
CA ASN A 100 23.57 3.98 -7.03
C ASN A 100 24.49 4.77 -6.07
N GLN A 101 23.94 5.34 -5.01
CA GLN A 101 24.71 5.98 -3.93
C GLN A 101 25.07 5.02 -2.79
N ARG A 102 24.64 3.78 -2.84
CA ARG A 102 24.96 2.80 -1.79
C ARG A 102 26.42 2.35 -1.89
N PRO A 103 27.11 2.13 -0.75
CA PRO A 103 28.49 1.65 -0.77
C PRO A 103 28.70 0.27 -1.42
N ASP A 104 27.64 -0.57 -1.40
CA ASP A 104 27.65 -1.92 -1.97
C ASP A 104 27.15 -1.98 -3.43
N TRP A 105 26.92 -0.82 -4.08
CA TRP A 105 26.53 -0.74 -5.48
C TRP A 105 27.70 -1.04 -6.41
N ALA A 106 27.61 -2.12 -7.20
CA ALA A 106 28.71 -2.61 -8.03
C ALA A 106 28.62 -2.20 -9.51
N LEU A 107 27.50 -1.60 -9.95
CA LEU A 107 27.32 -1.20 -11.34
C LEU A 107 27.90 0.18 -11.60
N THR A 108 28.83 0.29 -12.56
CA THR A 108 29.18 1.58 -13.14
C THR A 108 27.99 2.12 -13.97
N PRO A 109 27.92 3.44 -14.24
CA PRO A 109 26.84 4.00 -15.09
C PRO A 109 26.77 3.31 -16.46
N GLN A 110 27.89 2.96 -17.07
CA GLN A 110 27.96 2.25 -18.36
C GLN A 110 27.42 0.82 -18.27
N ARG A 111 27.77 0.08 -17.21
CA ARG A 111 27.26 -1.27 -16.98
C ARG A 111 25.78 -1.25 -16.63
N GLN A 112 25.34 -0.25 -15.87
CA GLN A 112 23.92 -0.05 -15.56
C GLN A 112 23.13 0.25 -16.85
N ALA A 113 23.63 1.13 -17.72
CA ALA A 113 23.02 1.40 -19.03
C ALA A 113 22.87 0.13 -19.85
N TYR A 114 23.96 -0.63 -20.00
CA TYR A 114 24.00 -1.85 -20.79
C TYR A 114 22.95 -2.89 -20.32
N PHE A 115 22.92 -3.21 -19.03
CA PHE A 115 21.97 -4.19 -18.52
C PHE A 115 20.54 -3.66 -18.48
N SER A 116 20.35 -2.35 -18.27
CA SER A 116 19.02 -1.73 -18.35
C SER A 116 18.44 -1.85 -19.74
N ASP A 117 19.23 -1.60 -20.77
CA ASP A 117 18.81 -1.75 -22.17
C ASP A 117 18.52 -3.21 -22.51
N LEU A 118 19.39 -4.13 -22.09
CA LEU A 118 19.17 -5.58 -22.27
C LEU A 118 17.85 -6.05 -21.64
N ILE A 119 17.53 -5.59 -20.44
CA ILE A 119 16.29 -5.92 -19.73
C ILE A 119 15.07 -5.35 -20.48
N VAL A 120 15.14 -4.08 -20.88
CA VAL A 120 14.06 -3.40 -21.61
C VAL A 120 13.79 -4.10 -22.94
N ASP A 121 14.85 -4.42 -23.70
CA ASP A 121 14.74 -5.13 -25.00
C ASP A 121 14.19 -6.54 -24.83
N ALA A 122 14.61 -7.25 -23.80
CA ALA A 122 14.07 -8.59 -23.50
C ALA A 122 12.56 -8.53 -23.20
N LEU A 123 12.10 -7.53 -22.47
CA LEU A 123 10.69 -7.33 -22.13
C LEU A 123 9.84 -6.79 -23.29
N ALA A 124 10.45 -6.32 -24.38
CA ALA A 124 9.73 -5.95 -25.60
C ALA A 124 9.08 -7.18 -26.27
N GLN A 125 9.57 -8.38 -26.00
CA GLN A 125 9.02 -9.66 -26.50
C GLN A 125 7.89 -10.21 -25.61
N GLY A 126 7.65 -9.61 -24.45
CA GLY A 126 6.60 -10.01 -23.50
C GLY A 126 7.07 -10.01 -22.06
N PRO A 127 6.17 -10.31 -21.11
CA PRO A 127 6.51 -10.37 -19.70
C PRO A 127 7.54 -11.46 -19.40
N LEU A 128 8.47 -11.17 -18.48
CA LEU A 128 9.49 -12.11 -17.99
C LEU A 128 9.53 -12.12 -16.48
N THR A 129 9.84 -13.29 -15.93
CA THR A 129 10.08 -13.42 -14.49
C THR A 129 11.41 -12.76 -14.11
N ARG A 130 11.55 -12.45 -12.81
CA ARG A 130 12.80 -11.94 -12.29
C ARG A 130 13.97 -12.88 -12.53
N GLU A 131 13.76 -14.19 -12.40
CA GLU A 131 14.81 -15.19 -12.64
C GLU A 131 15.18 -15.28 -14.13
N SER A 132 14.20 -15.26 -15.05
CA SER A 132 14.48 -15.21 -16.49
C SER A 132 15.28 -13.96 -16.89
N LEU A 133 15.04 -12.81 -16.23
CA LEU A 133 15.83 -11.59 -16.46
C LEU A 133 17.27 -11.75 -15.95
N LYS A 134 17.47 -12.36 -14.79
CA LYS A 134 18.82 -12.67 -14.26
C LYS A 134 19.59 -13.59 -15.20
N ASP A 135 18.96 -14.67 -15.67
CA ASP A 135 19.62 -15.62 -16.57
C ASP A 135 20.09 -14.95 -17.86
N ARG A 136 19.29 -14.04 -18.43
CA ARG A 136 19.68 -13.25 -19.60
C ARG A 136 20.86 -12.32 -19.31
N CYS A 137 20.85 -11.65 -18.15
CA CYS A 137 21.96 -10.78 -17.74
C CYS A 137 23.24 -11.57 -17.46
N ARG A 138 23.16 -12.75 -16.85
CA ARG A 138 24.29 -13.66 -16.64
C ARG A 138 24.89 -14.11 -17.97
N ALA A 139 24.04 -14.52 -18.92
CA ALA A 139 24.47 -14.91 -20.26
C ALA A 139 25.18 -13.77 -21.02
N ALA A 140 24.84 -12.50 -20.69
CA ALA A 140 25.47 -11.29 -21.21
C ALA A 140 26.70 -10.81 -20.40
N GLY A 141 27.22 -11.65 -19.49
CA GLY A 141 28.43 -11.37 -18.71
C GLY A 141 28.23 -10.50 -17.48
N MET A 142 27.05 -10.52 -16.85
CA MET A 142 26.84 -9.90 -15.55
C MET A 142 27.60 -10.67 -14.46
N THR A 143 28.39 -9.97 -13.68
CA THR A 143 29.07 -10.54 -12.52
C THR A 143 28.09 -10.73 -11.34
N GLN A 144 28.46 -11.56 -10.35
CA GLN A 144 27.62 -11.76 -9.16
C GLN A 144 27.38 -10.45 -8.39
N ALA A 145 28.40 -9.62 -8.23
CA ALA A 145 28.26 -8.35 -7.53
C ALA A 145 27.32 -7.37 -8.27
N GLU A 146 27.38 -7.36 -9.61
CA GLU A 146 26.44 -6.58 -10.43
C GLU A 146 25.01 -7.13 -10.35
N GLU A 147 24.85 -8.47 -10.31
CA GLU A 147 23.54 -9.09 -10.13
C GLU A 147 22.95 -8.73 -8.76
N ASP A 148 23.75 -8.80 -7.69
CA ASP A 148 23.32 -8.44 -6.34
C ASP A 148 22.87 -6.96 -6.28
N SER A 149 23.49 -6.08 -7.08
CA SER A 149 23.08 -4.69 -7.22
C SER A 149 21.82 -4.53 -8.08
N MET A 150 21.81 -5.10 -9.30
CA MET A 150 20.68 -4.98 -10.24
C MET A 150 19.42 -5.64 -9.69
N PHE A 151 19.58 -6.82 -9.09
CA PHE A 151 18.49 -7.65 -8.58
C PHE A 151 18.52 -7.76 -7.05
N HIS A 152 18.81 -6.66 -6.35
CA HIS A 152 18.81 -6.64 -4.90
C HIS A 152 17.43 -7.05 -4.33
N PRO A 153 17.32 -7.85 -3.24
CA PRO A 153 16.04 -8.32 -2.68
C PRO A 153 15.02 -7.22 -2.43
N TRP A 154 15.47 -6.03 -2.05
CA TRP A 154 14.63 -4.85 -1.79
C TRP A 154 14.43 -3.94 -3.01
N GLY A 155 14.91 -4.34 -4.19
CA GLY A 155 14.66 -3.61 -5.44
C GLY A 155 15.85 -3.52 -6.37
N GLY A 156 16.93 -2.81 -5.99
CA GLY A 156 18.10 -2.61 -6.83
C GLY A 156 17.81 -1.84 -8.12
N GLY A 157 18.56 -2.14 -9.18
CA GLY A 157 18.38 -1.54 -10.50
C GLY A 157 17.02 -1.83 -11.13
N ILE A 158 16.42 -2.98 -10.84
CA ILE A 158 15.04 -3.30 -11.28
C ILE A 158 14.04 -2.30 -10.68
N ARG A 159 14.18 -1.93 -9.43
CA ARG A 159 13.34 -0.90 -8.80
C ARG A 159 13.54 0.45 -9.48
N GLU A 160 14.78 0.83 -9.73
CA GLU A 160 15.11 2.08 -10.41
C GLU A 160 14.47 2.13 -11.82
N LEU A 161 14.53 1.04 -12.57
CA LEU A 161 13.84 0.92 -13.86
C LEU A 161 12.32 1.09 -13.72
N CYS A 162 11.71 0.57 -12.66
CA CYS A 162 10.29 0.76 -12.39
C CYS A 162 9.99 2.22 -11.98
N GLU A 163 10.78 2.81 -11.09
CA GLU A 163 10.61 4.19 -10.62
C GLU A 163 10.83 5.22 -11.75
N ARG A 164 11.66 4.90 -12.74
CA ARG A 164 11.83 5.68 -13.97
C ARG A 164 10.79 5.36 -15.07
N GLY A 165 9.83 4.45 -14.82
CA GLY A 165 8.75 4.14 -15.75
C GLY A 165 9.14 3.36 -17.00
N PHE A 166 10.27 2.62 -16.99
CA PHE A 166 10.59 1.65 -18.04
C PHE A 166 9.80 0.36 -17.85
N LEU A 167 9.72 -0.12 -16.62
CA LEU A 167 9.08 -1.37 -16.25
C LEU A 167 7.90 -1.16 -15.30
N CYS A 168 7.01 -2.14 -15.26
CA CYS A 168 6.06 -2.32 -14.16
C CYS A 168 5.94 -3.81 -13.83
N GLY A 169 5.68 -4.11 -12.57
CA GLY A 169 5.40 -5.47 -12.12
C GLY A 169 4.03 -5.97 -12.56
N MET A 170 3.93 -7.25 -12.76
CA MET A 170 2.65 -7.94 -12.97
C MET A 170 1.92 -8.08 -11.64
N VAL A 171 0.58 -7.95 -11.68
CA VAL A 171 -0.29 -8.24 -10.53
C VAL A 171 -0.58 -9.74 -10.53
N SER A 172 0.41 -10.52 -10.15
CA SER A 172 0.38 -11.98 -10.09
C SER A 172 1.23 -12.47 -8.93
N GLU A 173 1.02 -13.70 -8.50
CA GLU A 173 1.84 -14.36 -7.46
C GLU A 173 3.32 -14.48 -7.91
N GLU A 174 3.55 -14.72 -9.19
CA GLU A 174 4.90 -14.76 -9.75
C GLU A 174 5.50 -13.35 -9.85
N LYS A 175 6.75 -13.21 -9.45
CA LYS A 175 7.50 -11.94 -9.56
C LYS A 175 7.94 -11.71 -11.00
N ALA A 176 7.01 -11.25 -11.84
CA ALA A 176 7.24 -10.96 -13.24
C ALA A 176 7.11 -9.46 -13.53
N PHE A 177 7.78 -9.02 -14.59
CA PHE A 177 7.80 -7.65 -15.07
C PHE A 177 7.38 -7.60 -16.54
N ARG A 178 6.89 -6.44 -16.94
CA ARG A 178 6.62 -6.08 -18.34
C ARG A 178 7.07 -4.64 -18.58
N LEU A 179 7.14 -4.25 -19.85
CA LEU A 179 7.32 -2.83 -20.18
C LEU A 179 6.17 -2.01 -19.59
N CYS A 180 6.53 -0.89 -19.00
CA CYS A 180 5.54 0.08 -18.56
C CYS A 180 4.89 0.71 -19.81
N PRO A 181 3.55 0.76 -19.93
CA PRO A 181 2.89 1.45 -21.02
C PRO A 181 3.36 2.90 -21.13
N ALA A 182 3.37 3.44 -22.33
CA ALA A 182 3.65 4.87 -22.53
C ALA A 182 2.51 5.71 -21.96
N PHE A 183 2.84 6.83 -21.33
CA PHE A 183 1.91 7.83 -20.83
C PHE A 183 2.64 9.18 -20.74
N THR A 184 1.89 10.26 -20.58
CA THR A 184 2.45 11.59 -20.28
C THR A 184 2.48 11.75 -18.76
N PRO A 185 3.67 11.93 -18.14
CA PRO A 185 3.77 12.20 -16.70
C PRO A 185 3.00 13.46 -16.31
N MET A 186 2.35 13.44 -15.16
CA MET A 186 1.81 14.64 -14.55
C MET A 186 2.96 15.51 -14.02
N GLU A 187 2.78 16.83 -14.01
CA GLU A 187 3.74 17.69 -13.32
C GLU A 187 3.83 17.33 -11.83
N GLU A 188 5.05 17.24 -11.29
CA GLU A 188 5.30 16.79 -9.92
C GLU A 188 4.42 17.51 -8.90
N ARG A 189 4.37 18.85 -8.99
CA ARG A 189 3.58 19.67 -8.06
C ARG A 189 2.10 19.28 -8.07
N ASP A 190 1.54 19.02 -9.23
CA ASP A 190 0.12 18.73 -9.39
C ASP A 190 -0.17 17.26 -9.03
N ALA A 191 0.77 16.35 -9.29
CA ALA A 191 0.70 14.96 -8.85
C ALA A 191 0.68 14.84 -7.32
N LEU A 192 1.61 15.51 -6.65
CA LEU A 192 1.70 15.52 -5.19
C LEU A 192 0.47 16.20 -4.54
N LEU A 193 -0.10 17.23 -5.19
CA LEU A 193 -1.32 17.86 -4.74
C LEU A 193 -2.52 16.93 -4.88
N GLU A 194 -2.65 16.22 -6.01
CA GLU A 194 -3.74 15.26 -6.23
C GLU A 194 -3.64 14.06 -5.26
N GLN A 195 -2.44 13.52 -5.01
CA GLN A 195 -2.25 12.49 -3.99
C GLN A 195 -2.69 12.98 -2.60
N THR A 196 -2.34 14.21 -2.26
CA THR A 196 -2.72 14.85 -0.99
C THR A 196 -4.24 15.07 -0.92
N ARG A 197 -4.86 15.52 -2.01
CA ARG A 197 -6.31 15.66 -2.14
C ARG A 197 -7.01 14.33 -1.87
N ARG A 198 -6.58 13.24 -2.51
CA ARG A 198 -7.12 11.89 -2.30
C ARG A 198 -6.97 11.44 -0.85
N TYR A 199 -5.82 11.73 -0.24
CA TYR A 199 -5.59 11.39 1.16
C TYR A 199 -6.60 12.09 2.08
N PHE A 200 -6.71 13.40 2.04
CA PHE A 200 -7.64 14.11 2.92
C PHE A 200 -9.12 13.88 2.59
N THR A 201 -9.44 13.40 1.38
CA THR A 201 -10.79 12.95 1.02
C THR A 201 -11.10 11.59 1.65
N ASN A 202 -10.17 10.62 1.58
CA ASN A 202 -10.49 9.23 1.87
C ASN A 202 -9.90 8.73 3.20
N TYR A 203 -8.84 9.35 3.72
CA TYR A 203 -8.30 9.08 5.06
C TYR A 203 -8.73 10.14 6.09
N GLY A 204 -9.28 11.26 5.60
CA GLY A 204 -9.79 12.33 6.46
C GLY A 204 -11.02 11.88 7.28
N PRO A 205 -11.28 12.57 8.43
CA PRO A 205 -10.48 13.61 9.06
C PRO A 205 -9.14 13.10 9.58
N ALA A 206 -8.04 13.75 9.18
CA ALA A 206 -6.68 13.33 9.52
C ALA A 206 -5.81 14.55 9.91
N SER A 207 -4.81 14.32 10.76
CA SER A 207 -3.87 15.37 11.15
C SER A 207 -2.78 15.58 10.08
N ILE A 208 -2.09 16.73 10.14
CA ILE A 208 -0.90 16.98 9.31
C ILE A 208 0.21 15.97 9.62
N ARG A 209 0.31 15.50 10.86
CA ARG A 209 1.26 14.46 11.27
C ARG A 209 0.95 13.12 10.60
N ASP A 210 -0.33 12.74 10.55
CA ASP A 210 -0.77 11.53 9.86
C ASP A 210 -0.38 11.57 8.38
N ALA A 211 -0.68 12.68 7.70
CA ALA A 211 -0.33 12.86 6.29
C ALA A 211 1.19 12.85 6.06
N ALA A 212 1.96 13.52 6.93
CA ALA A 212 3.42 13.52 6.85
C ALA A 212 3.99 12.10 7.00
N TYR A 213 3.45 11.31 7.93
CA TYR A 213 3.80 9.90 8.09
C TYR A 213 3.40 9.05 6.88
N TYR A 214 2.17 9.25 6.35
CA TYR A 214 1.67 8.51 5.19
C TYR A 214 2.50 8.75 3.93
N PHE A 215 2.92 9.99 3.68
CA PHE A 215 3.69 10.37 2.49
C PHE A 215 5.21 10.29 2.69
N ASP A 216 5.69 9.98 3.89
CA ASP A 216 7.11 10.03 4.26
C ASP A 216 7.74 11.38 3.90
N THR A 217 7.11 12.47 4.36
CA THR A 217 7.53 13.84 4.07
C THR A 217 7.41 14.75 5.28
N SER A 218 7.91 15.98 5.20
CA SER A 218 7.81 16.92 6.30
C SER A 218 6.39 17.47 6.49
N GLN A 219 6.04 17.81 7.73
CA GLN A 219 4.77 18.50 8.02
C GLN A 219 4.69 19.86 7.32
N ALA A 220 5.82 20.54 7.10
CA ALA A 220 5.89 21.80 6.38
C ALA A 220 5.42 21.63 4.92
N GLU A 221 5.86 20.55 4.28
CA GLU A 221 5.45 20.23 2.91
C GLU A 221 3.95 19.90 2.83
N ILE A 222 3.43 19.12 3.78
CA ILE A 222 1.98 18.85 3.85
C ILE A 222 1.18 20.15 4.05
N LYS A 223 1.63 21.07 4.91
CA LYS A 223 0.97 22.39 5.10
C LYS A 223 0.91 23.19 3.81
N LYS A 224 2.00 23.22 3.01
CA LYS A 224 2.03 23.91 1.71
C LYS A 224 1.01 23.34 0.72
N ARG A 225 0.91 21.99 0.64
CA ARG A 225 -0.07 21.32 -0.23
C ARG A 225 -1.49 21.57 0.27
N LEU A 226 -1.71 21.45 1.59
CA LEU A 226 -3.03 21.61 2.21
C LEU A 226 -3.59 23.02 2.04
N ALA A 227 -2.73 24.07 2.08
CA ALA A 227 -3.12 25.46 1.85
C ALA A 227 -3.73 25.72 0.45
N ARG A 228 -3.56 24.79 -0.50
CA ARG A 228 -4.11 24.87 -1.86
C ARG A 228 -5.40 24.06 -2.03
N LEU A 229 -5.90 23.45 -0.98
CA LEU A 229 -7.08 22.58 -0.99
C LEU A 229 -8.20 23.18 -0.14
N PRO A 230 -9.46 23.04 -0.55
CA PRO A 230 -10.62 23.54 0.22
C PRO A 230 -10.92 22.58 1.38
N VAL A 231 -10.09 22.63 2.41
CA VAL A 231 -10.19 21.72 3.56
C VAL A 231 -11.15 22.25 4.61
N GLU A 232 -11.90 21.35 5.19
CA GLU A 232 -12.64 21.56 6.43
C GLU A 232 -11.78 21.16 7.62
N VAL A 233 -12.03 21.81 8.76
CA VAL A 233 -11.28 21.61 10.00
C VAL A 233 -12.24 21.13 11.06
N ALA A 234 -11.86 20.03 11.73
CA ALA A 234 -12.52 19.52 12.91
C ALA A 234 -11.52 19.36 14.06
N GLU A 235 -12.01 19.17 15.26
CA GLU A 235 -11.20 18.87 16.44
C GLU A 235 -11.74 17.60 17.12
N CYS A 236 -10.82 16.70 17.50
CA CYS A 236 -11.13 15.51 18.28
C CYS A 236 -10.00 15.27 19.29
N GLU A 237 -10.34 15.11 20.57
CA GLU A 237 -9.40 14.88 21.67
C GLU A 237 -8.22 15.88 21.68
N GLY A 238 -8.48 17.18 21.40
CA GLY A 238 -7.46 18.23 21.32
C GLY A 238 -6.58 18.20 20.07
N GLN A 239 -6.85 17.29 19.11
CA GLN A 239 -6.15 17.23 17.84
C GLN A 239 -6.93 17.95 16.74
N ARG A 240 -6.24 18.81 15.99
CA ARG A 240 -6.76 19.46 14.80
C ARG A 240 -6.68 18.52 13.61
N LEU A 241 -7.83 18.24 13.01
CA LEU A 241 -8.00 17.31 11.91
C LEU A 241 -8.52 18.03 10.66
N PHE A 242 -8.15 17.54 9.50
CA PHE A 242 -8.48 18.10 8.19
C PHE A 242 -9.17 17.06 7.32
N SER A 243 -10.19 17.47 6.57
CA SER A 243 -10.86 16.66 5.54
C SER A 243 -11.25 17.52 4.35
N LEU A 244 -11.43 16.88 3.18
CA LEU A 244 -11.95 17.52 1.97
C LEU A 244 -13.41 17.17 1.74
N HIS A 245 -13.99 16.44 2.65
CA HIS A 245 -15.35 15.97 2.53
C HIS A 245 -16.05 16.23 3.86
N SER A 246 -17.02 17.16 3.86
CA SER A 246 -18.05 17.27 4.90
C SER A 246 -18.96 16.04 4.79
N GLY A 247 -18.40 14.87 5.14
CA GLY A 247 -19.16 13.65 5.09
C GLY A 247 -20.36 13.76 6.00
N ARG A 248 -21.57 13.59 5.42
CA ARG A 248 -22.72 13.22 6.25
C ARG A 248 -22.30 12.04 7.12
N MET A 249 -22.58 12.11 8.41
CA MET A 249 -22.31 10.99 9.31
C MET A 249 -22.90 9.72 8.73
N PRO A 250 -22.14 8.61 8.67
CA PRO A 250 -22.66 7.34 8.23
C PRO A 250 -23.86 6.91 9.10
N GLU A 251 -24.87 6.33 8.48
CA GLU A 251 -26.02 5.78 9.20
C GLU A 251 -25.71 4.41 9.83
N GLN A 252 -24.62 3.78 9.39
CA GLN A 252 -24.16 2.50 9.90
C GLN A 252 -23.48 2.65 11.25
N ALA A 253 -23.56 1.59 12.06
CA ALA A 253 -22.76 1.46 13.27
C ALA A 253 -21.32 1.04 12.95
N ILE A 254 -20.42 1.21 13.91
CA ILE A 254 -19.09 0.63 13.87
C ILE A 254 -19.25 -0.91 13.82
N PRO A 255 -18.62 -1.61 12.84
CA PRO A 255 -18.70 -3.06 12.77
C PRO A 255 -18.15 -3.74 14.03
N ASP A 256 -18.82 -4.78 14.51
CA ASP A 256 -18.39 -5.55 15.67
C ASP A 256 -17.01 -6.17 15.45
N CYS A 257 -16.75 -6.70 14.24
CA CYS A 257 -15.46 -7.26 13.86
C CYS A 257 -15.06 -6.91 12.42
N LEU A 258 -13.80 -6.51 12.22
CA LEU A 258 -13.14 -6.42 10.91
C LEU A 258 -11.82 -7.19 10.93
N LEU A 259 -11.65 -8.09 9.95
CA LEU A 259 -10.41 -8.83 9.72
C LEU A 259 -9.60 -8.11 8.64
N LEU A 260 -8.79 -7.11 9.04
CA LEU A 260 -8.04 -6.29 8.09
C LEU A 260 -6.86 -7.04 7.48
N ALA A 261 -6.37 -6.56 6.36
CA ALA A 261 -5.18 -7.08 5.71
C ALA A 261 -3.90 -6.74 6.50
N GLY A 262 -2.84 -7.51 6.27
CA GLY A 262 -1.50 -7.00 6.59
C GLY A 262 -1.20 -5.78 5.68
N PHE A 263 -0.51 -4.78 6.21
CA PHE A 263 -0.28 -3.50 5.52
C PHE A 263 -1.57 -2.78 5.10
N ASP A 264 -2.66 -2.97 5.85
CA ASP A 264 -3.94 -2.33 5.52
C ASP A 264 -3.86 -0.80 5.56
N PRO A 265 -4.50 -0.10 4.59
CA PRO A 265 -4.56 1.37 4.58
C PRO A 265 -5.05 1.99 5.89
N LEU A 266 -6.01 1.36 6.58
CA LEU A 266 -6.52 1.86 7.86
C LEU A 266 -5.43 1.92 8.94
N VAL A 267 -4.46 1.02 8.88
CA VAL A 267 -3.32 0.95 9.83
C VAL A 267 -2.16 1.82 9.38
N LEU A 268 -1.89 1.86 8.06
CA LEU A 268 -0.76 2.62 7.49
C LEU A 268 -1.08 4.08 7.20
N GLY A 269 -2.35 4.44 7.16
CA GLY A 269 -2.81 5.78 6.80
C GLY A 269 -2.60 6.83 7.88
N TYR A 270 -2.24 6.44 9.10
CA TYR A 270 -2.12 7.32 10.25
C TYR A 270 -0.81 7.09 11.00
N GLU A 271 -0.35 8.09 11.74
CA GLU A 271 0.84 7.94 12.58
C GLU A 271 0.58 6.87 13.65
N LYS A 272 1.36 5.81 13.63
CA LYS A 272 1.12 4.56 14.36
C LYS A 272 1.01 4.70 15.87
N LYS A 273 1.72 5.69 16.47
CA LYS A 273 1.69 5.92 17.92
C LYS A 273 0.46 6.71 18.39
N GLN A 274 -0.26 7.34 17.47
CA GLN A 274 -1.45 8.14 17.76
C GLN A 274 -2.69 7.62 16.99
N SER A 275 -2.62 6.43 16.42
CA SER A 275 -3.74 5.84 15.71
C SER A 275 -4.88 5.51 16.68
N ILE A 276 -6.09 5.99 16.37
CA ILE A 276 -7.30 5.64 17.15
C ILE A 276 -7.70 4.18 17.00
N PHE A 277 -7.19 3.50 15.96
CA PHE A 277 -7.47 2.09 15.67
C PHE A 277 -6.49 1.13 16.35
N LEU A 278 -5.35 1.61 16.88
CA LEU A 278 -4.30 0.77 17.42
C LEU A 278 -3.86 1.26 18.80
N PRO A 279 -4.33 0.62 19.87
CA PRO A 279 -3.83 0.88 21.22
C PRO A 279 -2.32 0.75 21.32
N GLN A 280 -1.66 1.63 22.05
CA GLN A 280 -0.19 1.67 22.10
C GLN A 280 0.43 0.40 22.65
N GLU A 281 -0.21 -0.23 23.62
CA GLU A 281 0.20 -1.51 24.19
C GLU A 281 0.26 -2.64 23.16
N TYR A 282 -0.57 -2.57 22.09
CA TYR A 282 -0.63 -3.58 21.03
C TYR A 282 0.22 -3.23 19.80
N LEU A 283 0.91 -2.08 19.82
CA LEU A 283 1.70 -1.60 18.69
C LEU A 283 2.69 -2.66 18.17
N ARG A 284 3.39 -3.35 19.09
CA ARG A 284 4.38 -4.39 18.73
C ARG A 284 3.75 -5.69 18.24
N GLY A 285 2.52 -5.95 18.60
CA GLY A 285 1.74 -7.09 18.08
C GLY A 285 1.38 -6.92 16.59
N ILE A 286 1.27 -5.66 16.11
CA ILE A 286 0.93 -5.33 14.72
C ILE A 286 2.17 -4.91 13.93
N PHE A 287 3.02 -4.00 14.44
CA PHE A 287 4.23 -3.53 13.76
C PHE A 287 5.47 -4.27 14.27
N SER A 288 6.02 -5.17 13.46
CA SER A 288 7.27 -5.86 13.81
C SER A 288 8.49 -4.93 13.70
N LEU A 289 9.60 -5.31 14.31
CA LEU A 289 10.89 -4.61 14.18
C LEU A 289 11.46 -4.69 12.75
N SER A 290 11.13 -5.74 12.01
CA SER A 290 11.55 -5.93 10.61
C SER A 290 10.69 -5.17 9.59
N GLY A 291 9.77 -4.30 10.03
CA GLY A 291 8.90 -3.52 9.14
C GLY A 291 7.69 -4.28 8.59
N ILE A 292 7.43 -5.49 9.08
CA ILE A 292 6.21 -6.22 8.72
C ILE A 292 5.03 -5.67 9.52
N VAL A 293 3.91 -5.44 8.84
CA VAL A 293 2.64 -5.04 9.45
C VAL A 293 1.68 -6.23 9.39
N MET A 294 1.38 -6.77 10.56
CA MET A 294 0.54 -7.96 10.72
C MET A 294 -0.93 -7.63 10.46
N PRO A 295 -1.73 -8.60 9.98
CA PRO A 295 -3.17 -8.43 9.77
C PRO A 295 -3.90 -8.27 11.10
N PRO A 296 -4.49 -7.10 11.43
CA PRO A 296 -5.19 -6.93 12.70
C PRO A 296 -6.61 -7.51 12.67
N VAL A 297 -7.04 -7.94 13.85
CA VAL A 297 -8.46 -8.13 14.20
C VAL A 297 -8.92 -6.87 14.91
N LEU A 298 -9.84 -6.12 14.31
CA LEU A 298 -10.51 -5.02 14.98
C LEU A 298 -11.82 -5.51 15.60
N LEU A 299 -12.01 -5.20 16.87
CA LEU A 299 -13.30 -5.33 17.56
C LEU A 299 -13.79 -3.92 17.90
N HIS A 300 -14.99 -3.60 17.49
CA HIS A 300 -15.62 -2.28 17.69
C HIS A 300 -14.70 -1.12 17.27
N GLY A 301 -13.98 -1.29 16.14
CA GLY A 301 -13.09 -0.27 15.58
C GLY A 301 -11.71 -0.16 16.25
N SER A 302 -11.34 -1.04 17.17
CA SER A 302 -10.03 -1.04 17.83
C SER A 302 -9.32 -2.38 17.68
N ALA A 303 -7.98 -2.36 17.47
CA ALA A 303 -7.20 -3.58 17.35
C ALA A 303 -7.17 -4.33 18.68
N ALA A 304 -7.63 -5.58 18.67
CA ALA A 304 -7.68 -6.47 19.83
C ALA A 304 -6.87 -7.76 19.62
N GLY A 305 -6.40 -7.99 18.40
CA GLY A 305 -5.62 -9.16 18.03
C GLY A 305 -5.05 -9.06 16.64
N ARG A 306 -4.44 -10.14 16.18
CA ARG A 306 -3.99 -10.33 14.80
C ARG A 306 -4.41 -11.70 14.31
N TRP A 307 -4.45 -11.88 12.99
CA TRP A 307 -4.83 -13.17 12.42
C TRP A 307 -3.84 -13.67 11.37
N LYS A 308 -3.85 -14.98 11.14
CA LYS A 308 -3.12 -15.64 10.05
C LYS A 308 -3.92 -16.82 9.55
N ARG A 309 -4.15 -16.90 8.25
CA ARG A 309 -4.83 -18.03 7.64
C ARG A 309 -3.83 -19.07 7.15
N SER A 310 -4.13 -20.35 7.40
CA SER A 310 -3.42 -21.50 6.84
C SER A 310 -4.45 -22.57 6.46
N GLY A 311 -4.66 -22.74 5.16
CA GLY A 311 -5.69 -23.64 4.63
C GLY A 311 -7.08 -23.28 5.13
N LYS A 312 -7.73 -24.22 5.83
CA LYS A 312 -9.06 -24.06 6.43
C LYS A 312 -9.05 -23.54 7.88
N ARG A 313 -7.90 -23.16 8.41
CA ARG A 313 -7.79 -22.59 9.76
C ARG A 313 -7.40 -21.13 9.71
N LEU A 314 -8.08 -20.30 10.52
CA LEU A 314 -7.73 -18.92 10.77
C LEU A 314 -7.23 -18.81 12.22
N PHE A 315 -5.92 -18.72 12.41
CA PHE A 315 -5.33 -18.52 13.73
C PHE A 315 -5.53 -17.06 14.15
N VAL A 316 -6.19 -16.84 15.28
CA VAL A 316 -6.45 -15.54 15.90
C VAL A 316 -5.61 -15.42 17.15
N THR A 317 -4.54 -14.61 17.10
CA THR A 317 -3.73 -14.30 18.29
C THR A 317 -4.38 -13.13 19.00
N GLN A 318 -4.91 -13.39 20.20
CA GLN A 318 -5.61 -12.41 21.03
C GLN A 318 -4.58 -11.58 21.81
N PHE A 319 -4.67 -10.25 21.82
CA PHE A 319 -3.83 -9.38 22.66
C PHE A 319 -4.37 -9.23 24.08
N ARG A 320 -5.65 -9.53 24.25
CA ARG A 320 -6.35 -9.76 25.51
C ARG A 320 -7.35 -10.90 25.31
N PRO A 321 -7.79 -11.57 26.35
CA PRO A 321 -8.85 -12.59 26.20
C PRO A 321 -10.10 -11.98 25.55
N PHE A 322 -10.65 -12.67 24.55
CA PHE A 322 -11.93 -12.30 23.95
C PHE A 322 -13.08 -12.91 24.74
N SER A 323 -14.15 -12.13 24.96
CA SER A 323 -15.38 -12.65 25.51
C SER A 323 -16.03 -13.69 24.57
N TRP A 324 -17.02 -14.42 25.05
CA TRP A 324 -17.77 -15.36 24.22
C TRP A 324 -18.44 -14.62 23.02
N GLU A 325 -19.01 -13.45 23.27
CA GLU A 325 -19.65 -12.63 22.26
C GLU A 325 -18.63 -12.14 21.21
N GLU A 326 -17.46 -11.63 21.61
CA GLU A 326 -16.39 -11.18 20.72
C GLU A 326 -15.85 -12.32 19.85
N ARG A 327 -15.77 -13.55 20.36
CA ARG A 327 -15.44 -14.73 19.55
C ARG A 327 -16.50 -15.00 18.50
N GLY A 328 -17.78 -14.88 18.84
CA GLY A 328 -18.89 -14.97 17.91
C GLY A 328 -18.82 -13.92 16.78
N PHE A 329 -18.42 -12.69 17.07
CA PHE A 329 -18.20 -11.65 16.05
C PHE A 329 -17.06 -12.04 15.08
N VAL A 330 -15.98 -12.61 15.59
CA VAL A 330 -14.89 -13.09 14.74
C VAL A 330 -15.33 -14.26 13.88
N GLU A 331 -16.07 -15.23 14.43
CA GLU A 331 -16.62 -16.38 13.69
C GLU A 331 -17.54 -15.92 12.55
N THR A 332 -18.40 -14.95 12.82
CA THR A 332 -19.29 -14.34 11.82
C THR A 332 -18.49 -13.67 10.70
N ALA A 333 -17.47 -12.87 11.05
CA ALA A 333 -16.60 -12.21 10.06
C ALA A 333 -15.81 -13.21 9.22
N VAL A 334 -15.34 -14.33 9.80
CA VAL A 334 -14.66 -15.41 9.09
C VAL A 334 -15.62 -16.08 8.10
N ALA A 335 -16.84 -16.41 8.52
CA ALA A 335 -17.86 -17.04 7.67
C ALA A 335 -18.25 -16.14 6.49
N GLN A 336 -18.40 -14.84 6.71
CA GLN A 336 -18.68 -13.86 5.64
C GLN A 336 -17.55 -13.79 4.61
N LEU A 337 -16.30 -13.86 5.04
CA LEU A 337 -15.14 -13.73 4.14
C LEU A 337 -14.80 -15.04 3.42
N TRP A 338 -14.92 -16.20 4.05
CA TRP A 338 -14.41 -17.46 3.50
C TRP A 338 -15.41 -18.63 3.55
N GLY A 339 -16.63 -18.37 3.99
CA GLY A 339 -17.64 -19.42 4.19
C GLY A 339 -17.36 -20.27 5.44
N GLU A 340 -18.28 -21.17 5.73
CA GLU A 340 -18.23 -22.04 6.93
C GLU A 340 -17.10 -23.08 6.93
N THR A 341 -16.39 -23.21 5.81
CA THR A 341 -15.27 -24.17 5.70
C THR A 341 -13.99 -23.70 6.40
N VAL A 342 -13.88 -22.40 6.72
CA VAL A 342 -12.76 -21.84 7.46
C VAL A 342 -13.14 -21.66 8.91
N GLN A 343 -12.34 -22.25 9.82
CA GLN A 343 -12.61 -22.23 11.25
C GLN A 343 -11.60 -21.36 11.99
N PRO A 344 -12.01 -20.41 12.84
CA PRO A 344 -11.12 -19.66 13.69
C PRO A 344 -10.57 -20.55 14.83
N VAL A 345 -9.29 -20.36 15.12
CA VAL A 345 -8.57 -21.00 16.23
C VAL A 345 -7.97 -19.89 17.07
N PHE A 346 -8.49 -19.69 18.26
CA PHE A 346 -8.05 -18.65 19.18
C PHE A 346 -6.83 -19.09 19.98
N GLN A 347 -5.87 -18.21 20.13
CA GLN A 347 -4.64 -18.42 20.90
C GLN A 347 -4.21 -17.12 21.57
N ASP A 348 -3.55 -17.20 22.71
CA ASP A 348 -3.00 -16.03 23.39
C ASP A 348 -1.71 -15.52 22.71
N ALA A 349 -1.39 -14.23 22.91
CA ALA A 349 -0.25 -13.54 22.29
C ALA A 349 1.11 -13.93 22.90
#